data_9fb9bf08506d7859b0567fe848e6c67d
#
_entry.id   9fb9bf08506d7859b0567fe848e6c67d
#
_cell.length_a   1.000
_cell.length_b   1.000
_cell.length_c   1.000
_cell.angle_alpha   90.00
_cell.angle_beta   90.00
_cell.angle_gamma   90.00
#
_symmetry.space_group_name_H-M   'P 1'
#
loop_
_entity.id
_entity.type
_entity.pdbx_description
1 polymer ?
#
loop_
_entity_poly.entity_id
_entity_poly.type
_entity_poly.pdbx_seq_one_letter_code
_entity_poly.pdbx_strand_id
1 'polypeptide(L)'
;MANSVPDTQLNGKRTIITACPHCFNSLGNEYSDFGGNYDVVHHSEFLNGLIARGKLTPTKKVGGKVAYHDSCYLGRYNDVYSAPREVLEKAGVELVEVEYWNKNKGLCCGAGGAQMFMEEHGERVNSKRT
;
A
#
# COMPACT_ATOMS: atom_id res chain seq x y z
N MET A 1 2.18 -22.76 -2.95
CA MET A 1 1.69 -22.98 -4.34
C MET A 1 0.61 -21.94 -4.58
N ALA A 2 0.91 -20.90 -5.36
CA ALA A 2 -0.10 -19.95 -5.77
C ALA A 2 -1.06 -20.68 -6.72
N ASN A 3 -2.34 -20.76 -6.36
CA ASN A 3 -3.37 -21.16 -7.30
C ASN A 3 -3.44 -20.07 -8.37
N SER A 4 -2.70 -20.25 -9.45
CA SER A 4 -2.88 -19.43 -10.64
C SER A 4 -4.29 -19.67 -11.17
N VAL A 5 -5.18 -18.72 -10.97
CA VAL A 5 -6.47 -18.71 -11.65
C VAL A 5 -6.15 -18.59 -13.14
N PRO A 6 -6.57 -19.56 -13.98
CA PRO A 6 -6.26 -19.50 -15.40
C PRO A 6 -6.84 -18.22 -16.00
N ASP A 7 -6.04 -17.54 -16.80
CA ASP A 7 -6.36 -16.28 -17.50
C ASP A 7 -7.68 -16.34 -18.30
N THR A 8 -8.08 -17.54 -18.70
CA THR A 8 -9.32 -17.81 -19.43
C THR A 8 -10.61 -17.53 -18.66
N GLN A 9 -10.55 -17.33 -17.34
CA GLN A 9 -11.72 -16.98 -16.53
C GLN A 9 -11.88 -15.46 -16.28
N LEU A 10 -10.90 -14.67 -16.70
CA LEU A 10 -10.87 -13.21 -16.53
C LEU A 10 -11.17 -12.44 -17.81
N ASN A 11 -12.02 -12.97 -18.70
CA ASN A 11 -12.45 -12.36 -19.95
C ASN A 11 -13.31 -11.08 -19.73
N GLY A 12 -12.78 -10.12 -19.05
CA GLY A 12 -13.23 -8.77 -18.85
C GLY A 12 -12.21 -8.05 -18.00
N LYS A 13 -11.88 -6.82 -18.33
CA LYS A 13 -11.00 -5.95 -17.55
C LYS A 13 -11.51 -5.84 -16.10
N ARG A 14 -11.11 -6.77 -15.25
CA ARG A 14 -11.41 -6.73 -13.82
C ARG A 14 -10.26 -6.05 -13.13
N THR A 15 -10.55 -5.00 -12.40
CA THR A 15 -9.60 -4.32 -11.52
C THR A 15 -9.43 -5.12 -10.25
N ILE A 16 -8.21 -5.44 -9.88
CA ILE A 16 -7.85 -6.07 -8.61
C ILE A 16 -7.60 -4.97 -7.58
N ILE A 17 -8.37 -4.97 -6.51
CA ILE A 17 -8.15 -4.05 -5.39
C ILE A 17 -7.40 -4.80 -4.30
N THR A 18 -6.26 -4.26 -3.87
CA THR A 18 -5.45 -4.87 -2.81
C THR A 18 -5.15 -3.89 -1.69
N ALA A 19 -5.13 -4.38 -0.46
CA ALA A 19 -4.70 -3.60 0.71
C ALA A 19 -3.21 -3.82 1.05
N CYS A 20 -2.59 -4.84 0.47
CA CYS A 20 -1.20 -5.18 0.73
C CYS A 20 -0.28 -4.51 -0.31
N PRO A 21 0.66 -3.65 0.10
CA PRO A 21 1.61 -3.01 -0.83
C PRO A 21 2.49 -4.00 -1.61
N HIS A 22 2.84 -5.15 -1.01
CA HIS A 22 3.59 -6.19 -1.70
C HIS A 22 2.74 -6.84 -2.80
N CYS A 23 1.48 -7.22 -2.49
CA CYS A 23 0.57 -7.76 -3.49
C CYS A 23 0.30 -6.74 -4.61
N PHE A 24 0.19 -5.46 -4.27
CA PHE A 24 0.05 -4.38 -5.24
C PHE A 24 1.21 -4.36 -6.23
N ASN A 25 2.44 -4.40 -5.72
CA ASN A 25 3.64 -4.43 -6.55
C ASN A 25 3.74 -5.72 -7.37
N SER A 26 3.61 -6.88 -6.71
CA SER A 26 3.81 -8.17 -7.38
C SER A 26 2.78 -8.42 -8.49
N LEU A 27 1.50 -8.18 -8.21
CA LEU A 27 0.45 -8.38 -9.21
C LEU A 27 0.50 -7.34 -10.34
N GLY A 28 0.85 -6.08 -10.01
CA GLY A 28 0.89 -5.01 -10.99
C GLY A 28 2.15 -4.97 -11.86
N ASN A 29 3.30 -5.32 -11.29
CA ASN A 29 4.59 -5.14 -11.96
C ASN A 29 5.31 -6.46 -12.27
N GLU A 30 5.29 -7.45 -11.35
CA GLU A 30 6.13 -8.64 -11.47
C GLU A 30 5.42 -9.78 -12.24
N TYR A 31 4.10 -9.90 -12.13
CA TYR A 31 3.33 -10.95 -12.80
C TYR A 31 3.34 -10.83 -14.33
N SER A 32 3.68 -9.67 -14.88
CA SER A 32 3.89 -9.48 -16.31
C SER A 32 5.00 -10.39 -16.87
N ASP A 33 6.02 -10.68 -16.07
CA ASP A 33 7.13 -11.58 -16.44
C ASP A 33 6.66 -13.04 -16.63
N PHE A 34 5.51 -13.38 -16.04
CA PHE A 34 4.87 -14.69 -16.16
C PHE A 34 3.64 -14.67 -17.08
N GLY A 35 3.48 -13.60 -17.88
CA GLY A 35 2.38 -13.45 -18.84
C GLY A 35 1.07 -12.93 -18.22
N GLY A 36 1.03 -12.59 -16.94
CA GLY A 36 -0.14 -12.00 -16.26
C GLY A 36 -0.17 -10.48 -16.40
N ASN A 37 -1.22 -9.94 -17.02
CA ASN A 37 -1.46 -8.50 -17.10
C ASN A 37 -2.73 -8.14 -16.34
N TYR A 38 -2.58 -7.51 -15.17
CA TYR A 38 -3.69 -7.15 -14.30
C TYR A 38 -3.75 -5.64 -14.11
N ASP A 39 -4.97 -5.11 -14.09
CA ASP A 39 -5.25 -3.75 -13.61
C ASP A 39 -5.34 -3.81 -12.08
N VAL A 40 -4.29 -3.39 -11.39
CA VAL A 40 -4.19 -3.49 -9.94
C VAL A 40 -4.23 -2.09 -9.33
N VAL A 41 -5.07 -1.90 -8.33
CA VAL A 41 -5.23 -0.62 -7.63
C VAL A 41 -5.05 -0.85 -6.13
N HIS A 42 -4.26 -0.02 -5.48
CA HIS A 42 -4.17 -0.05 -4.04
C HIS A 42 -5.45 0.53 -3.41
N HIS A 43 -5.91 -0.06 -2.31
CA HIS A 43 -7.18 0.36 -1.68
C HIS A 43 -7.24 1.85 -1.36
N SER A 44 -6.12 2.50 -1.02
CA SER A 44 -6.09 3.94 -0.76
C SER A 44 -6.40 4.78 -1.99
N GLU A 45 -5.89 4.40 -3.15
CA GLU A 45 -6.19 5.07 -4.42
C GLU A 45 -7.65 4.84 -4.82
N PHE A 46 -8.14 3.61 -4.64
CA PHE A 46 -9.53 3.27 -4.93
C PHE A 46 -10.50 4.07 -4.06
N LEU A 47 -10.26 4.12 -2.74
CA LEU A 47 -11.07 4.90 -1.80
C LEU A 47 -11.00 6.39 -2.10
N ASN A 48 -9.81 6.91 -2.35
CA ASN A 48 -9.63 8.31 -2.72
C ASN A 48 -10.40 8.67 -3.99
N GLY A 49 -10.36 7.80 -4.99
CA GLY A 49 -11.13 7.95 -6.22
C GLY A 49 -12.65 7.92 -5.99
N LEU A 50 -13.15 7.10 -5.07
CA LEU A 50 -14.57 7.08 -4.71
C LEU A 50 -14.99 8.37 -4.00
N ILE A 51 -14.17 8.87 -3.09
CA ILE A 51 -14.41 10.13 -2.37
C ILE A 51 -14.41 11.30 -3.36
N ALA A 52 -13.43 11.38 -4.23
CA ALA A 52 -13.32 12.45 -5.22
C ALA A 52 -14.52 12.49 -6.19
N ARG A 53 -15.08 11.34 -6.51
CA ARG A 53 -16.30 11.24 -7.36
C ARG A 53 -17.61 11.39 -6.59
N GLY A 54 -17.56 11.66 -5.29
CA GLY A 54 -18.74 11.77 -4.43
C GLY A 54 -19.54 10.47 -4.23
N LYS A 55 -18.92 9.31 -4.58
CA LYS A 55 -19.54 7.98 -4.38
C LYS A 55 -19.34 7.43 -2.98
N LEU A 56 -18.38 7.97 -2.25
CA LEU A 56 -18.12 7.67 -0.85
C LEU A 56 -17.94 8.97 -0.08
N THR A 57 -18.74 9.15 0.96
CA THR A 57 -18.62 10.31 1.85
C THR A 57 -18.38 9.82 3.27
N PRO A 58 -17.22 10.11 3.87
CA PRO A 58 -16.99 9.83 5.29
C PRO A 58 -17.99 10.62 6.15
N THR A 59 -18.85 9.92 6.87
CA THR A 59 -19.92 10.56 7.69
C THR A 59 -19.50 10.85 9.11
N LYS A 60 -18.48 10.14 9.61
CA LYS A 60 -17.93 10.32 10.96
C LYS A 60 -16.48 10.73 10.87
N LYS A 61 -16.11 11.78 11.62
CA LYS A 61 -14.72 12.18 11.77
C LYS A 61 -14.06 11.33 12.86
N VAL A 62 -12.91 10.76 12.54
CA VAL A 62 -12.13 9.99 13.51
C VAL A 62 -11.46 10.91 14.53
N GLY A 63 -10.93 12.06 14.06
CA GLY A 63 -10.20 13.03 14.90
C GLY A 63 -8.81 12.52 15.30
N GLY A 64 -8.08 13.39 16.03
CA GLY A 64 -6.75 13.06 16.55
C GLY A 64 -5.61 13.31 15.58
N LYS A 65 -4.38 13.21 16.10
CA LYS A 65 -3.14 13.36 15.34
C LYS A 65 -2.61 11.98 14.95
N VAL A 66 -2.25 11.82 13.68
CA VAL A 66 -1.78 10.55 13.13
C VAL A 66 -0.52 10.81 12.33
N ALA A 67 0.53 10.02 12.57
CA ALA A 67 1.69 9.93 11.70
C ALA A 67 1.51 8.76 10.75
N TYR A 68 1.73 9.02 9.45
CA TYR A 68 1.63 7.99 8.43
C TYR A 68 3.03 7.44 8.10
N HIS A 69 3.18 6.13 8.21
CA HIS A 69 4.38 5.43 7.76
C HIS A 69 4.25 5.02 6.30
N ASP A 70 5.10 5.58 5.44
CA ASP A 70 5.12 5.24 4.02
C ASP A 70 5.67 3.83 3.79
N SER A 71 4.81 2.92 3.35
CA SER A 71 5.24 1.59 2.96
C SER A 71 6.16 1.66 1.75
N CYS A 72 7.32 0.97 1.82
CA CYS A 72 8.31 1.00 0.74
C CYS A 72 7.75 0.52 -0.59
N TYR A 73 6.96 -0.56 -0.61
CA TYR A 73 6.37 -1.09 -1.84
C TYR A 73 5.23 -0.24 -2.39
N LEU A 74 4.60 0.61 -1.60
CA LEU A 74 3.59 1.54 -2.09
C LEU A 74 4.22 2.86 -2.56
N GLY A 75 5.06 3.47 -1.74
CA GLY A 75 5.70 4.75 -2.05
C GLY A 75 6.92 4.58 -2.93
N ARG A 76 8.00 3.99 -2.41
CA ARG A 76 9.30 3.95 -3.08
C ARG A 76 9.29 3.18 -4.39
N TYR A 77 8.53 2.09 -4.49
CA TYR A 77 8.45 1.26 -5.69
C TYR A 77 7.36 1.70 -6.67
N ASN A 78 6.28 2.31 -6.19
CA ASN A 78 5.12 2.64 -7.02
C ASN A 78 4.70 4.12 -6.95
N ASP A 79 5.46 4.98 -6.27
CA ASP A 79 5.27 6.43 -6.17
C ASP A 79 3.89 6.88 -5.61
N VAL A 80 3.22 6.01 -4.85
CA VAL A 80 1.93 6.30 -4.25
C VAL A 80 2.11 6.88 -2.85
N TYR A 81 2.11 8.20 -2.72
CA TYR A 81 2.29 8.94 -1.47
C TYR A 81 1.07 9.75 -1.04
N SER A 82 0.37 10.36 -2.00
CA SER A 82 -0.73 11.28 -1.73
C SER A 82 -2.03 10.58 -1.36
N ALA A 83 -2.42 9.53 -2.08
CA ALA A 83 -3.70 8.87 -1.90
C ALA A 83 -3.97 8.38 -0.45
N PRO A 84 -3.02 7.74 0.25
CA PRO A 84 -3.22 7.38 1.66
C PRO A 84 -3.44 8.59 2.57
N ARG A 85 -2.70 9.68 2.33
CA ARG A 85 -2.80 10.91 3.11
C ARG A 85 -4.16 11.58 2.92
N GLU A 86 -4.58 11.74 1.67
CA GLU A 86 -5.87 12.34 1.33
C GLU A 86 -7.05 11.55 1.93
N VAL A 87 -6.98 10.22 1.93
CA VAL A 87 -8.00 9.38 2.59
C VAL A 87 -8.03 9.61 4.10
N LEU A 88 -6.87 9.70 4.76
CA LEU A 88 -6.77 9.97 6.18
C LEU A 88 -7.32 11.36 6.55
N GLU A 89 -6.95 12.40 5.78
CA GLU A 89 -7.46 13.76 5.96
C GLU A 89 -8.98 13.81 5.78
N LYS A 90 -9.52 13.13 4.76
CA LYS A 90 -10.97 13.02 4.53
C LYS A 90 -11.69 12.25 5.65
N ALA A 91 -11.01 11.34 6.31
CA ALA A 91 -11.51 10.68 7.52
C ALA A 91 -11.49 11.60 8.75
N GLY A 92 -10.91 12.81 8.64
CA GLY A 92 -10.94 13.85 9.65
C GLY A 92 -9.85 13.75 10.70
N VAL A 93 -8.72 13.09 10.40
CA VAL A 93 -7.54 13.10 11.26
C VAL A 93 -6.61 14.27 10.88
N GLU A 94 -5.88 14.79 11.86
CA GLU A 94 -4.78 15.71 11.63
C GLU A 94 -3.52 14.91 11.29
N LEU A 95 -3.08 14.99 10.04
CA LEU A 95 -1.89 14.29 9.61
C LEU A 95 -0.62 15.03 10.04
N VAL A 96 0.26 14.35 10.76
CA VAL A 96 1.56 14.86 11.19
C VAL A 96 2.64 14.08 10.44
N GLU A 97 3.45 14.79 9.66
CA GLU A 97 4.58 14.16 8.96
C GLU A 97 5.76 13.97 9.91
N VAL A 98 6.39 12.82 9.84
CA VAL A 98 7.66 12.58 10.53
C VAL A 98 8.76 13.39 9.82
N GLU A 99 9.45 14.24 10.54
CA GLU A 99 10.32 15.29 10.00
C GLU A 99 11.34 14.80 8.96
N TYR A 100 11.92 13.62 9.16
CA TYR A 100 12.94 13.07 8.26
C TYR A 100 12.50 11.78 7.55
N TRP A 101 11.84 10.88 8.27
CA TRP A 101 11.51 9.54 7.81
C TRP A 101 10.12 9.46 7.19
N ASN A 102 9.89 10.21 6.11
CA ASN A 102 8.62 10.21 5.38
C ASN A 102 8.81 10.08 3.87
N LYS A 103 7.76 9.77 3.16
CA LYS A 103 7.71 9.64 1.70
C LYS A 103 8.85 8.73 1.17
N ASN A 104 9.64 9.24 0.23
CA ASN A 104 10.75 8.49 -0.38
C ASN A 104 11.90 8.16 0.60
N LYS A 105 11.97 8.85 1.74
CA LYS A 105 12.91 8.58 2.83
C LYS A 105 12.32 7.69 3.92
N GLY A 106 11.13 7.13 3.72
CA GLY A 106 10.47 6.27 4.68
C GLY A 106 11.38 5.15 5.19
N LEU A 107 11.41 4.96 6.51
CA LEU A 107 12.19 3.90 7.14
C LEU A 107 11.57 2.54 6.79
N CYS A 108 12.40 1.54 6.47
CA CYS A 108 11.91 0.19 6.23
C CYS A 108 11.25 -0.38 7.50
N CYS A 109 10.06 -0.98 7.39
CA CYS A 109 9.40 -1.59 8.55
C CYS A 109 10.13 -2.86 9.03
N GLY A 110 11.00 -3.45 8.22
CA GLY A 110 11.74 -4.68 8.56
C GLY A 110 10.87 -5.93 8.72
N ALA A 111 9.57 -5.82 8.48
CA ALA A 111 8.61 -6.91 8.70
C ALA A 111 7.91 -7.36 7.41
N GLY A 112 8.08 -6.59 6.32
CA GLY A 112 7.45 -6.89 5.03
C GLY A 112 7.98 -8.17 4.38
N GLY A 113 7.19 -8.75 3.46
CA GLY A 113 7.57 -9.99 2.78
C GLY A 113 7.69 -11.20 3.72
N ALA A 114 6.88 -11.24 4.78
CA ALA A 114 6.89 -12.27 5.82
C ALA A 114 8.16 -12.31 6.70
N GLN A 115 9.03 -11.31 6.64
CA GLN A 115 10.24 -11.24 7.46
C GLN A 115 9.96 -11.31 8.97
N MET A 116 8.79 -10.83 9.41
CA MET A 116 8.40 -10.92 10.82
C MET A 116 8.25 -12.37 11.33
N PHE A 117 8.10 -13.34 10.44
CA PHE A 117 7.97 -14.76 10.75
C PHE A 117 9.26 -15.56 10.50
N MET A 118 10.31 -14.91 10.03
CA MET A 118 11.58 -15.54 9.72
C MET A 118 12.60 -15.23 10.81
N GLU A 119 13.57 -16.14 10.99
CA GLU A 119 14.76 -15.86 11.80
C GLU A 119 15.62 -14.82 11.08
N GLU A 120 15.96 -13.76 11.78
CA GLU A 120 16.86 -12.73 11.24
C GLU A 120 18.30 -13.20 11.29
N HIS A 121 18.97 -13.19 10.15
CA HIS A 121 20.39 -13.42 10.02
C HIS A 121 21.14 -12.07 9.92
N GLY A 122 22.17 -11.89 10.78
CA GLY A 122 22.98 -10.68 10.77
C GLY A 122 22.44 -9.54 11.64
N GLU A 123 22.80 -8.30 11.30
CA GLU A 123 22.34 -7.11 12.04
C GLU A 123 20.87 -6.83 11.76
N ARG A 124 20.07 -6.86 12.80
CA ARG A 124 18.62 -6.63 12.71
C ARG A 124 18.32 -5.19 12.31
N VAL A 125 17.56 -4.99 11.24
CA VAL A 125 17.02 -3.67 10.89
C VAL A 125 16.21 -3.10 12.04
N ASN A 126 15.53 -3.94 12.80
CA ASN A 126 14.71 -3.56 13.94
C ASN A 126 15.54 -3.08 15.15
N SER A 127 16.77 -3.59 15.36
CA SER A 127 17.63 -3.16 16.46
C SER A 127 18.23 -1.76 16.28
N LYS A 128 18.19 -1.22 15.07
CA LYS A 128 18.64 0.15 14.76
C LYS A 128 17.56 1.22 14.92
N ARG A 129 16.35 0.83 15.32
CA ARG A 129 15.19 1.73 15.49
C ARG A 129 14.94 2.16 16.92
N THR A 130 15.58 1.53 17.85
CA THR A 130 15.60 1.90 19.26
C THR A 130 16.77 2.79 19.55
#